data_c4394b9eecb67daba654dafb5cbb3036
#
_entry.id   c4394b9eecb67daba654dafb5cbb3036
#
_cell.length_a   1.000
_cell.length_b   1.000
_cell.length_c   1.000
_cell.angle_alpha   90.00
_cell.angle_beta   90.00
_cell.angle_gamma   90.00
#
_symmetry.space_group_name_H-M   'P 1'
#
loop_
_entity.id
_entity.type
_entity.pdbx_description
1 polymer ?
#
loop_
_entity_poly.entity_id
_entity_poly.type
_entity_poly.pdbx_seq_one_letter_code
_entity_poly.pdbx_strand_id
1 'polypeptide(L)' 'MSHYTLGWHDQLNEYHEIGEYATDAFEAVIHAREDVPYLQAHPFSLEKIEEVK' A
#
# COMPACT_ATOMS: atom_id res chain seq x y z
N MET A 1 6.77 -13.53 -8.44
CA MET A 1 6.26 -12.40 -7.66
C MET A 1 5.27 -11.60 -8.50
N SER A 2 4.25 -11.11 -7.87
CA SER A 2 3.24 -10.27 -8.53
C SER A 2 3.49 -8.80 -8.19
N HIS A 3 2.95 -7.93 -9.00
CA HIS A 3 3.03 -6.49 -8.79
C HIS A 3 1.67 -6.00 -8.27
N TYR A 4 1.68 -5.24 -7.18
CA TYR A 4 0.46 -4.73 -6.57
C TYR A 4 0.49 -3.22 -6.52
N THR A 5 -0.68 -2.61 -6.72
CA THR A 5 -0.88 -1.17 -6.50
C THR A 5 -1.64 -1.00 -5.20
N LEU A 6 -1.10 -0.18 -4.30
CA LEU A 6 -1.73 0.10 -3.02
C LEU A 6 -2.02 1.59 -2.93
N GLY A 7 -3.22 1.93 -2.45
CA GLY A 7 -3.66 3.31 -2.39
C GLY A 7 -4.25 3.67 -1.02
N TRP A 8 -4.11 4.94 -0.67
CA TRP A 8 -4.63 5.47 0.61
C TRP A 8 -4.81 6.98 0.51
N HIS A 9 -5.60 7.53 1.44
CA HIS A 9 -5.71 8.98 1.61
C HIS A 9 -4.92 9.38 2.85
N ASP A 10 -4.25 10.53 2.80
CA ASP A 10 -3.55 11.07 3.94
C ASP A 10 -4.48 11.96 4.79
N GLN A 11 -3.90 12.64 5.81
CA GLN A 11 -4.69 13.49 6.71
C GLN A 11 -5.25 14.72 6.03
N LEU A 12 -4.66 15.11 4.90
CA LEU A 12 -5.15 16.23 4.10
C LEU A 12 -6.17 15.77 3.05
N ASN A 13 -6.57 14.50 3.12
CA ASN A 13 -7.50 13.87 2.20
C ASN A 13 -6.96 13.81 0.76
N GLU A 14 -5.64 13.77 0.61
CA GLU A 14 -5.01 13.58 -0.69
C GLU A 14 -4.76 12.10 -0.94
N TYR A 15 -5.05 11.66 -2.15
CA TYR A 15 -4.90 10.26 -2.51
C TYR A 15 -3.49 9.96 -3.01
N HIS A 16 -2.92 8.86 -2.52
CA HIS A 16 -1.59 8.39 -2.90
C HIS A 16 -1.63 6.94 -3.33
N GLU A 17 -0.77 6.57 -4.27
CA GLU A 17 -0.59 5.18 -4.68
C GLU A 17 0.88 4.85 -4.79
N ILE A 18 1.22 3.60 -4.45
CA ILE A 18 2.57 3.06 -4.67
C ILE A 18 2.45 1.65 -5.28
N GLY A 19 3.52 1.20 -5.92
CA GLY A 19 3.62 -0.15 -6.43
C GLY A 19 4.55 -0.97 -5.55
N GLU A 20 4.18 -2.23 -5.29
CA GLU A 20 5.01 -3.16 -4.53
C GLU A 20 5.02 -4.52 -5.21
N TYR A 21 6.18 -5.18 -5.19
CA TYR A 21 6.30 -6.56 -5.63
C TYR A 21 6.19 -7.48 -4.42
N ALA A 22 5.37 -8.51 -4.52
CA ALA A 22 5.12 -9.41 -3.40
C ALA A 22 4.58 -10.73 -3.92
N THR A 23 4.61 -11.76 -3.08
CA THR A 23 4.07 -13.06 -3.43
C THR A 23 2.55 -13.09 -3.34
N ASP A 24 1.97 -12.23 -2.50
CA ASP A 24 0.52 -12.11 -2.36
C ASP A 24 0.17 -10.72 -1.82
N ALA A 25 -1.12 -10.44 -1.75
CA ALA A 25 -1.60 -9.13 -1.30
C ALA A 25 -1.22 -8.83 0.15
N PHE A 26 -1.19 -9.85 1.00
CA PHE A 26 -0.82 -9.68 2.40
C PHE A 26 0.62 -9.19 2.53
N GLU A 27 1.53 -9.81 1.78
CA GLU A 27 2.94 -9.41 1.79
C GLU A 27 3.10 -8.01 1.19
N ALA A 28 2.31 -7.66 0.17
CA ALA A 28 2.35 -6.33 -0.42
C ALA A 28 2.00 -5.25 0.61
N VAL A 29 1.02 -5.51 1.47
CA VAL A 29 0.65 -4.58 2.54
C VAL A 29 1.82 -4.40 3.53
N ILE A 30 2.49 -5.50 3.88
CA ILE A 30 3.65 -5.44 4.78
C ILE A 30 4.75 -4.58 4.16
N HIS A 31 5.06 -4.81 2.87
CA HIS A 31 6.08 -4.03 2.17
C HIS A 31 5.72 -2.55 2.11
N ALA A 32 4.45 -2.24 1.85
CA ALA A 32 4.00 -0.86 1.78
C ALA A 32 4.17 -0.15 3.12
N ARG A 33 3.86 -0.83 4.22
CA ARG A 33 4.04 -0.27 5.57
C ARG A 33 5.51 -0.05 5.91
N GLU A 34 6.40 -0.86 5.36
CA GLU A 34 7.83 -0.69 5.56
C GLU A 34 8.38 0.49 4.77
N ASP A 35 7.85 0.71 3.57
CA ASP A 35 8.37 1.72 2.65
C ASP A 35 7.78 3.11 2.86
N VAL A 36 6.56 3.19 3.40
CA VAL A 36 5.85 4.45 3.54
C VAL A 36 5.68 4.79 5.02
N PRO A 37 6.38 5.82 5.54
CA PRO A 37 6.28 6.18 6.95
C PRO A 37 4.86 6.49 7.41
N TYR A 38 4.05 7.11 6.54
CA TYR A 38 2.66 7.39 6.87
C TYR A 38 1.88 6.11 7.19
N LEU A 39 2.13 5.05 6.42
CA LEU A 39 1.43 3.77 6.61
C LEU A 39 1.90 3.05 7.86
N GLN A 40 3.15 3.30 8.31
CA GLN A 40 3.62 2.77 9.59
C GLN A 40 2.85 3.39 10.75
N ALA A 41 2.62 4.70 10.69
CA ALA A 41 1.91 5.43 11.73
C ALA A 41 0.39 5.20 11.64
N HIS A 42 -0.12 4.91 10.45
CA HIS A 42 -1.56 4.73 10.20
C HIS A 42 -1.81 3.45 9.42
N PRO A 43 -1.60 2.27 10.05
CA PRO A 43 -1.63 0.99 9.32
C PRO A 43 -3.00 0.61 8.75
N PHE A 44 -4.06 1.23 9.22
CA PHE A 44 -5.42 0.93 8.73
C PHE A 44 -5.92 1.93 7.69
N SER A 45 -5.05 2.82 7.20
CA SER A 45 -5.46 3.80 6.20
C SER A 45 -5.44 3.28 4.77
N LEU A 46 -4.87 2.10 4.52
CA LEU A 46 -4.87 1.50 3.19
C LEU A 46 -6.30 1.21 2.75
N GLU A 47 -6.65 1.69 1.55
CA GLU A 47 -8.00 1.58 1.01
C GLU A 47 -8.06 0.70 -0.23
N LYS A 48 -6.96 0.62 -0.97
CA LYS A 48 -6.90 -0.11 -2.23
C LYS A 48 -5.71 -1.04 -2.24
N ILE A 49 -5.95 -2.29 -2.59
CA ILE A 49 -4.90 -3.28 -2.82
C ILE A 49 -5.31 -4.03 -4.07
N GLU A 50 -4.58 -3.84 -5.18
CA GLU A 50 -4.96 -4.40 -6.46
C GLU A 50 -3.76 -5.03 -7.14
N GLU A 51 -3.91 -6.27 -7.59
CA GLU A 51 -2.86 -6.93 -8.36
C GLU A 51 -2.87 -6.40 -9.79
N VAL A 52 -1.69 -6.00 -10.26
CA VAL A 52 -1.51 -5.52 -11.63
C VAL A 52 -1.15 -6.72 -12.51
N LYS A 53 -1.95 -6.93 -13.56
CA LYS A 53 -1.76 -8.06 -14.47
C LYS A 53 -1.22 -7.63 -15.82
#